data_c5ece8e9b046f476fb2cd8a0c9a727fb
#
_entry.id   c5ece8e9b046f476fb2cd8a0c9a727fb
#
_cell.length_a   1.000
_cell.length_b   1.000
_cell.length_c   1.000
_cell.angle_alpha   90.00
_cell.angle_beta   90.00
_cell.angle_gamma   90.00
#
_symmetry.space_group_name_H-M   'P 1'
#
loop_
_entity.id
_entity.type
_entity.pdbx_description
1 polymer ?
#
loop_
_entity_poly.entity_id
_entity_poly.type
_entity_poly.pdbx_seq_one_letter_code
_entity_poly.pdbx_strand_id
1 'polypeptide(L)'
;TYRCAALDCAAEFADDDLYAAIAKKLPSLKNNTAKTDVISWLGARHAVSQAGTVIAAIASSDPELARAAIRAAGRIGGQEALDALVAQLDGPHAREASAALAAFNGKPNAAFAAALDGTPRTQANALKLVAMRRITTAADKVFALLESPDAAVRAAAYDALAGVASPKDFERLCDLLDKAQEADVKALQA
;
A
#
# COMPACT_ATOMS: atom_id res chain seq x y z
N THR A 1 18.73 18.41 -12.78
CA THR A 1 19.20 19.47 -11.86
C THR A 1 20.54 19.07 -11.26
N TYR A 2 21.38 20.03 -10.82
CA TYR A 2 22.67 19.74 -10.16
C TYR A 2 22.54 18.80 -8.94
N ARG A 3 21.41 18.86 -8.20
CA ARG A 3 21.15 17.98 -7.07
C ARG A 3 21.01 16.51 -7.49
N CYS A 4 20.25 16.23 -8.54
CA CYS A 4 20.12 14.88 -9.05
C CYS A 4 21.47 14.36 -9.54
N ALA A 5 22.24 15.16 -10.26
CA ALA A 5 23.59 14.77 -10.70
C ALA A 5 24.53 14.46 -9.51
N ALA A 6 24.46 15.25 -8.42
CA ALA A 6 25.24 14.98 -7.22
C ALA A 6 24.83 13.66 -6.53
N LEU A 7 23.52 13.36 -6.46
CA LEU A 7 23.02 12.11 -5.93
C LEU A 7 23.35 10.91 -6.84
N ASP A 8 23.33 11.12 -8.16
CA ASP A 8 23.73 10.09 -9.14
C ASP A 8 25.23 9.76 -9.05
N CYS A 9 26.08 10.79 -8.88
CA CYS A 9 27.51 10.56 -8.60
C CYS A 9 27.72 9.82 -7.27
N ALA A 10 26.97 10.19 -6.23
CA ALA A 10 27.04 9.52 -4.93
C ALA A 10 26.60 8.05 -5.03
N ALA A 11 25.77 7.72 -6.01
CA ALA A 11 25.25 6.36 -6.22
C ALA A 11 26.35 5.33 -6.58
N GLU A 12 27.45 5.77 -7.18
CA GLU A 12 28.57 4.89 -7.53
C GLU A 12 29.34 4.39 -6.30
N PHE A 13 29.23 5.11 -5.18
CA PHE A 13 29.92 4.82 -3.90
C PHE A 13 28.93 4.51 -2.78
N ALA A 14 27.67 4.20 -3.15
CA ALA A 14 26.58 4.07 -2.19
C ALA A 14 26.75 2.81 -1.31
N ASP A 15 27.00 3.06 -0.03
CA ASP A 15 26.98 2.09 1.06
C ASP A 15 26.10 2.60 2.21
N ASP A 16 25.96 1.82 3.26
CA ASP A 16 25.13 2.19 4.41
C ASP A 16 25.63 3.44 5.14
N ASP A 17 26.95 3.69 5.16
CA ASP A 17 27.53 4.88 5.78
C ASP A 17 27.16 6.14 5.00
N LEU A 18 27.20 6.06 3.67
CA LEU A 18 26.77 7.16 2.80
C LEU A 18 25.26 7.41 2.92
N TYR A 19 24.43 6.35 2.95
CA TYR A 19 22.99 6.48 3.16
C TYR A 19 22.70 7.18 4.50
N ALA A 20 23.38 6.78 5.58
CA ALA A 20 23.25 7.41 6.89
C ALA A 20 23.71 8.88 6.88
N ALA A 21 24.82 9.19 6.23
CA ALA A 21 25.35 10.56 6.11
C ALA A 21 24.37 11.48 5.37
N ILE A 22 23.79 11.00 4.26
CA ILE A 22 22.80 11.74 3.46
C ILE A 22 21.49 11.91 4.26
N ALA A 23 20.97 10.85 4.88
CA ALA A 23 19.78 10.89 5.70
C ALA A 23 19.91 11.87 6.88
N LYS A 24 21.07 11.91 7.53
CA LYS A 24 21.38 12.86 8.61
C LYS A 24 21.29 14.32 8.19
N LYS A 25 21.49 14.62 6.90
CA LYS A 25 21.36 15.98 6.36
C LYS A 25 19.91 16.39 6.10
N LEU A 26 18.97 15.43 6.02
CA LEU A 26 17.57 15.68 5.65
C LEU A 26 16.91 16.79 6.50
N PRO A 27 17.03 16.82 7.86
CA PRO A 27 16.39 17.84 8.67
C PRO A 27 16.97 19.24 8.40
N SER A 28 18.23 19.35 8.00
CA SER A 28 18.92 20.64 7.74
C SER A 28 18.57 21.24 6.37
N LEU A 29 17.95 20.46 5.48
CA LEU A 29 17.52 20.95 4.17
C LEU A 29 16.30 21.85 4.33
N LYS A 30 16.44 23.12 3.89
CA LYS A 30 15.36 24.11 3.95
C LYS A 30 14.31 23.93 2.85
N ASN A 31 14.67 23.28 1.75
CA ASN A 31 13.83 23.12 0.58
C ASN A 31 13.20 21.73 0.55
N ASN A 32 11.88 21.66 0.56
CA ASN A 32 11.14 20.40 0.50
C ASN A 32 11.41 19.61 -0.79
N THR A 33 11.66 20.27 -1.91
CA THR A 33 12.06 19.59 -3.15
C THR A 33 13.38 18.83 -2.96
N ALA A 34 14.36 19.44 -2.25
CA ALA A 34 15.61 18.75 -1.95
C ALA A 34 15.40 17.55 -1.01
N LYS A 35 14.50 17.66 -0.03
CA LYS A 35 14.12 16.54 0.83
C LYS A 35 13.47 15.41 0.01
N THR A 36 12.57 15.78 -0.91
CA THR A 36 11.90 14.83 -1.82
C THR A 36 12.90 14.11 -2.71
N ASP A 37 13.90 14.82 -3.26
CA ASP A 37 14.98 14.23 -4.07
C ASP A 37 15.75 13.17 -3.24
N VAL A 38 16.15 13.51 -2.01
CA VAL A 38 16.88 12.60 -1.11
C VAL A 38 16.04 11.37 -0.75
N ILE A 39 14.79 11.55 -0.33
CA ILE A 39 13.89 10.45 0.02
C ILE A 39 13.66 9.53 -1.19
N SER A 40 13.44 10.10 -2.37
CA SER A 40 13.26 9.33 -3.61
C SER A 40 14.51 8.54 -3.97
N TRP A 41 15.69 9.13 -3.77
CA TRP A 41 16.97 8.50 -4.01
C TRP A 41 17.22 7.32 -3.05
N LEU A 42 16.97 7.50 -1.73
CA LEU A 42 17.06 6.41 -0.75
C LEU A 42 16.15 5.23 -1.11
N GLY A 43 14.92 5.54 -1.56
CA GLY A 43 13.98 4.53 -2.03
C GLY A 43 14.47 3.79 -3.29
N ALA A 44 15.03 4.52 -4.26
CA ALA A 44 15.56 3.95 -5.49
C ALA A 44 16.78 3.05 -5.26
N ARG A 45 17.53 3.30 -4.19
CA ARG A 45 18.70 2.51 -3.76
C ARG A 45 18.34 1.38 -2.81
N HIS A 46 17.08 1.21 -2.47
CA HIS A 46 16.64 0.22 -1.47
C HIS A 46 17.42 0.33 -0.15
N ALA A 47 17.64 1.56 0.33
CA ALA A 47 18.42 1.85 1.53
C ALA A 47 17.68 1.38 2.80
N VAL A 48 17.69 0.07 3.04
CA VAL A 48 16.96 -0.57 4.16
C VAL A 48 17.36 -0.01 5.51
N SER A 49 18.65 0.31 5.70
CA SER A 49 19.18 0.93 6.91
C SER A 49 18.54 2.31 7.21
N GLN A 50 17.91 2.96 6.22
CA GLN A 50 17.28 4.25 6.35
C GLN A 50 15.74 4.18 6.31
N ALA A 51 15.15 3.00 6.45
CA ALA A 51 13.69 2.80 6.42
C ALA A 51 12.97 3.71 7.41
N GLY A 52 13.45 3.81 8.65
CA GLY A 52 12.86 4.69 9.67
C GLY A 52 12.84 6.17 9.26
N THR A 53 13.90 6.67 8.62
CA THR A 53 13.97 8.04 8.11
C THR A 53 12.94 8.30 7.01
N VAL A 54 12.78 7.33 6.10
CA VAL A 54 11.80 7.42 5.00
C VAL A 54 10.37 7.33 5.55
N ILE A 55 10.11 6.41 6.49
CA ILE A 55 8.79 6.26 7.13
C ILE A 55 8.40 7.53 7.88
N ALA A 56 9.32 8.15 8.61
CA ALA A 56 9.05 9.42 9.31
C ALA A 56 8.64 10.55 8.35
N ALA A 57 9.15 10.55 7.11
CA ALA A 57 8.80 11.55 6.10
C ALA A 57 7.37 11.39 5.54
N ILE A 58 6.70 10.25 5.76
CA ILE A 58 5.29 10.04 5.38
C ILE A 58 4.36 11.03 6.12
N ALA A 59 4.72 11.38 7.37
CA ALA A 59 3.96 12.34 8.18
C ALA A 59 4.21 13.82 7.82
N SER A 60 4.92 14.09 6.73
CA SER A 60 5.20 15.46 6.28
C SER A 60 3.92 16.22 5.95
N SER A 61 3.87 17.50 6.33
CA SER A 61 2.82 18.42 5.89
C SER A 61 2.91 18.80 4.40
N ASP A 62 4.07 18.54 3.77
CA ASP A 62 4.25 18.72 2.33
C ASP A 62 3.76 17.46 1.59
N PRO A 63 2.70 17.57 0.77
CA PRO A 63 2.11 16.40 0.11
C PRO A 63 3.06 15.69 -0.86
N GLU A 64 3.97 16.43 -1.52
CA GLU A 64 4.91 15.84 -2.47
C GLU A 64 5.98 15.03 -1.74
N LEU A 65 6.46 15.54 -0.60
CA LEU A 65 7.40 14.80 0.24
C LEU A 65 6.75 13.55 0.84
N ALA A 66 5.50 13.67 1.35
CA ALA A 66 4.75 12.52 1.87
C ALA A 66 4.54 11.43 0.81
N ARG A 67 4.12 11.80 -0.42
CA ARG A 67 3.97 10.86 -1.54
C ARG A 67 5.28 10.21 -1.95
N ALA A 68 6.36 10.98 -1.98
CA ALA A 68 7.70 10.43 -2.28
C ALA A 68 8.13 9.43 -1.21
N ALA A 69 7.87 9.73 0.07
CA ALA A 69 8.17 8.84 1.18
C ALA A 69 7.36 7.52 1.11
N ILE A 70 6.08 7.59 0.78
CA ILE A 70 5.23 6.40 0.56
C ILE A 70 5.80 5.52 -0.56
N ARG A 71 6.15 6.12 -1.70
CA ARG A 71 6.77 5.37 -2.82
C ARG A 71 8.12 4.78 -2.45
N ALA A 72 8.94 5.54 -1.71
CA ALA A 72 10.25 5.08 -1.26
C ALA A 72 10.12 3.93 -0.24
N ALA A 73 9.21 4.02 0.73
CA ALA A 73 8.92 2.96 1.68
C ALA A 73 8.50 1.66 0.98
N GLY A 74 7.65 1.74 -0.04
CA GLY A 74 7.25 0.59 -0.85
C GLY A 74 8.41 -0.09 -1.59
N ARG A 75 9.43 0.67 -2.00
CA ARG A 75 10.64 0.14 -2.66
C ARG A 75 11.64 -0.44 -1.67
N ILE A 76 11.84 0.21 -0.54
CA ILE A 76 12.73 -0.26 0.53
C ILE A 76 12.23 -1.60 1.08
N GLY A 77 10.91 -1.73 1.29
CA GLY A 77 10.32 -2.96 1.81
C GLY A 77 10.53 -3.12 3.31
N GLY A 78 10.40 -4.37 3.78
CA GLY A 78 10.52 -4.72 5.20
C GLY A 78 9.20 -4.55 5.96
N GLN A 79 9.15 -5.10 7.20
CA GLN A 79 7.92 -5.12 7.99
C GLN A 79 7.48 -3.72 8.42
N GLU A 80 8.40 -2.87 8.86
CA GLU A 80 8.10 -1.51 9.31
C GLU A 80 7.48 -0.66 8.17
N ALA A 81 8.04 -0.79 6.96
CA ALA A 81 7.50 -0.10 5.79
C ALA A 81 6.12 -0.63 5.40
N LEU A 82 5.90 -1.96 5.49
CA LEU A 82 4.59 -2.57 5.25
C LEU A 82 3.54 -2.03 6.21
N ASP A 83 3.84 -2.02 7.51
CA ASP A 83 2.92 -1.55 8.55
C ASP A 83 2.59 -0.06 8.38
N ALA A 84 3.62 0.76 8.09
CA ALA A 84 3.44 2.18 7.82
C ALA A 84 2.57 2.43 6.59
N LEU A 85 2.75 1.67 5.52
CA LEU A 85 1.95 1.79 4.29
C LEU A 85 0.51 1.32 4.49
N VAL A 86 0.28 0.23 5.24
CA VAL A 86 -1.07 -0.24 5.59
C VAL A 86 -1.81 0.81 6.41
N ALA A 87 -1.14 1.46 7.36
CA ALA A 87 -1.73 2.55 8.14
C ALA A 87 -2.16 3.75 7.26
N GLN A 88 -1.53 3.96 6.10
CA GLN A 88 -1.92 5.02 5.16
C GLN A 88 -3.16 4.69 4.31
N LEU A 89 -3.69 3.47 4.36
CA LEU A 89 -4.90 3.10 3.60
C LEU A 89 -6.15 3.88 4.03
N ASP A 90 -6.16 4.42 5.24
CA ASP A 90 -7.22 5.32 5.74
C ASP A 90 -6.87 6.82 5.57
N GLY A 91 -5.63 7.12 5.25
CA GLY A 91 -5.07 8.47 5.21
C GLY A 91 -5.38 9.24 3.92
N PRO A 92 -4.93 10.52 3.86
CA PRO A 92 -5.12 11.37 2.69
C PRO A 92 -4.38 10.85 1.45
N HIS A 93 -3.37 10.01 1.62
CA HIS A 93 -2.55 9.42 0.56
C HIS A 93 -2.85 7.93 0.34
N ALA A 94 -4.08 7.49 0.65
CA ALA A 94 -4.50 6.09 0.53
C ALA A 94 -4.29 5.50 -0.88
N ARG A 95 -4.46 6.31 -1.93
CA ARG A 95 -4.23 5.89 -3.31
C ARG A 95 -2.77 5.56 -3.58
N GLU A 96 -1.87 6.42 -3.14
CA GLU A 96 -0.43 6.22 -3.26
C GLU A 96 0.05 5.04 -2.42
N ALA A 97 -0.48 4.89 -1.20
CA ALA A 97 -0.19 3.76 -0.33
C ALA A 97 -0.66 2.43 -0.97
N SER A 98 -1.88 2.39 -1.52
CA SER A 98 -2.40 1.22 -2.23
C SER A 98 -1.52 0.86 -3.43
N ALA A 99 -1.06 1.84 -4.21
CA ALA A 99 -0.16 1.60 -5.33
C ALA A 99 1.22 1.06 -4.88
N ALA A 100 1.77 1.60 -3.79
CA ALA A 100 3.03 1.12 -3.21
C ALA A 100 2.89 -0.32 -2.66
N LEU A 101 1.77 -0.63 -1.99
CA LEU A 101 1.46 -1.96 -1.46
C LEU A 101 1.20 -2.98 -2.58
N ALA A 102 0.57 -2.57 -3.68
CA ALA A 102 0.36 -3.43 -4.85
C ALA A 102 1.69 -3.93 -5.44
N ALA A 103 2.69 -3.05 -5.50
CA ALA A 103 4.03 -3.35 -6.00
C ALA A 103 4.99 -3.86 -4.91
N PHE A 104 4.52 -4.02 -3.67
CA PHE A 104 5.37 -4.37 -2.52
C PHE A 104 6.01 -5.74 -2.69
N ASN A 105 7.33 -5.78 -2.59
CA ASN A 105 8.08 -7.03 -2.62
C ASN A 105 8.10 -7.68 -1.23
N GLY A 106 7.75 -8.97 -1.14
CA GLY A 106 7.73 -9.69 0.12
C GLY A 106 6.46 -10.51 0.33
N LYS A 107 6.10 -10.75 1.59
CA LYS A 107 4.94 -11.56 1.98
C LYS A 107 3.87 -10.69 2.71
N PRO A 108 3.22 -9.72 2.04
CA PRO A 108 2.27 -8.81 2.69
C PRO A 108 0.89 -9.44 2.93
N ASN A 109 0.66 -10.69 2.55
CA ASN A 109 -0.66 -11.32 2.53
C ASN A 109 -1.36 -11.30 3.90
N ALA A 110 -0.60 -11.55 4.98
CA ALA A 110 -1.16 -11.52 6.34
C ALA A 110 -1.58 -10.09 6.75
N ALA A 111 -0.77 -9.09 6.40
CA ALA A 111 -1.08 -7.68 6.68
C ALA A 111 -2.32 -7.21 5.90
N PHE A 112 -2.45 -7.62 4.63
CA PHE A 112 -3.63 -7.28 3.83
C PHE A 112 -4.89 -7.96 4.35
N ALA A 113 -4.82 -9.23 4.77
CA ALA A 113 -5.93 -9.93 5.40
C ALA A 113 -6.32 -9.33 6.76
N ALA A 114 -5.34 -8.83 7.53
CA ALA A 114 -5.59 -8.11 8.79
C ALA A 114 -6.22 -6.73 8.55
N ALA A 115 -5.85 -6.03 7.46
CA ALA A 115 -6.41 -4.73 7.11
C ALA A 115 -7.93 -4.80 6.78
N LEU A 116 -8.47 -5.98 6.49
CA LEU A 116 -9.92 -6.19 6.33
C LEU A 116 -10.71 -6.01 7.63
N ASP A 117 -10.06 -6.02 8.78
CA ASP A 117 -10.69 -5.77 10.09
C ASP A 117 -10.65 -4.27 10.47
N GLY A 118 -10.13 -3.41 9.60
CA GLY A 118 -9.95 -1.98 9.83
C GLY A 118 -11.19 -1.13 9.60
N THR A 119 -10.99 0.18 9.40
CA THR A 119 -12.06 1.12 9.05
C THR A 119 -12.68 0.79 7.68
N PRO A 120 -13.90 1.26 7.37
CA PRO A 120 -14.50 1.02 6.05
C PRO A 120 -13.60 1.43 4.88
N ARG A 121 -12.89 2.53 5.03
CA ARG A 121 -11.95 3.00 3.99
C ARG A 121 -10.74 2.08 3.84
N THR A 122 -10.17 1.63 4.95
CA THR A 122 -9.10 0.63 4.96
C THR A 122 -9.58 -0.67 4.33
N GLN A 123 -10.77 -1.15 4.72
CA GLN A 123 -11.40 -2.36 4.17
C GLN A 123 -11.53 -2.30 2.65
N ALA A 124 -12.13 -1.22 2.11
CA ALA A 124 -12.33 -1.05 0.69
C ALA A 124 -11.00 -1.02 -0.10
N ASN A 125 -9.95 -0.44 0.46
CA ASN A 125 -8.62 -0.43 -0.18
C ASN A 125 -7.90 -1.79 -0.03
N ALA A 126 -8.03 -2.44 1.13
CA ALA A 126 -7.43 -3.76 1.37
C ALA A 126 -8.08 -4.85 0.50
N LEU A 127 -9.40 -4.79 0.27
CA LEU A 127 -10.11 -5.71 -0.62
C LEU A 127 -9.50 -5.75 -2.02
N LYS A 128 -9.14 -4.58 -2.57
CA LYS A 128 -8.47 -4.48 -3.88
C LYS A 128 -7.11 -5.18 -3.89
N LEU A 129 -6.33 -5.01 -2.80
CA LEU A 129 -5.02 -5.65 -2.65
C LEU A 129 -5.13 -7.16 -2.48
N VAL A 130 -6.11 -7.61 -1.69
CA VAL A 130 -6.41 -9.03 -1.47
C VAL A 130 -6.81 -9.71 -2.78
N ALA A 131 -7.68 -9.09 -3.56
CA ALA A 131 -8.11 -9.58 -4.87
C ALA A 131 -6.94 -9.65 -5.87
N MET A 132 -6.18 -8.55 -5.99
CA MET A 132 -5.04 -8.45 -6.91
C MET A 132 -3.98 -9.52 -6.64
N ARG A 133 -3.72 -9.80 -5.36
CA ARG A 133 -2.76 -10.81 -4.91
C ARG A 133 -3.33 -12.22 -4.83
N ARG A 134 -4.63 -12.39 -5.12
CA ARG A 134 -5.35 -13.65 -5.04
C ARG A 134 -5.16 -14.35 -3.68
N ILE A 135 -5.39 -13.61 -2.60
CA ILE A 135 -5.22 -14.12 -1.23
C ILE A 135 -6.45 -14.95 -0.86
N THR A 136 -6.53 -16.18 -1.35
CA THR A 136 -7.67 -17.09 -1.13
C THR A 136 -7.92 -17.40 0.34
N THR A 137 -6.91 -17.28 1.20
CA THR A 137 -7.05 -17.45 2.65
C THR A 137 -7.87 -16.33 3.31
N ALA A 138 -8.12 -15.23 2.62
CA ALA A 138 -8.97 -14.15 3.09
C ALA A 138 -10.43 -14.28 2.61
N ALA A 139 -10.79 -15.33 1.86
CA ALA A 139 -12.11 -15.50 1.26
C ALA A 139 -13.23 -15.34 2.30
N ASP A 140 -13.14 -15.98 3.47
CA ASP A 140 -14.18 -15.89 4.50
C ASP A 140 -14.44 -14.46 4.98
N LYS A 141 -13.38 -13.65 5.13
CA LYS A 141 -13.52 -12.24 5.48
C LYS A 141 -14.16 -11.45 4.34
N VAL A 142 -13.78 -11.74 3.10
CA VAL A 142 -14.37 -11.07 1.93
C VAL A 142 -15.87 -11.39 1.84
N PHE A 143 -16.28 -12.65 2.01
CA PHE A 143 -17.69 -13.02 2.07
C PHE A 143 -18.44 -12.33 3.22
N ALA A 144 -17.84 -12.20 4.40
CA ALA A 144 -18.45 -11.48 5.51
C ALA A 144 -18.64 -9.97 5.21
N LEU A 145 -17.73 -9.36 4.45
CA LEU A 145 -17.81 -7.95 4.07
C LEU A 145 -18.86 -7.64 2.99
N LEU A 146 -19.45 -8.66 2.35
CA LEU A 146 -20.63 -8.47 1.48
C LEU A 146 -21.84 -7.97 2.27
N GLU A 147 -21.90 -8.26 3.56
CA GLU A 147 -22.96 -7.81 4.48
C GLU A 147 -22.57 -6.50 5.23
N SER A 148 -21.48 -5.84 4.84
CA SER A 148 -21.04 -4.60 5.48
C SER A 148 -22.13 -3.51 5.40
N PRO A 149 -22.33 -2.70 6.45
CA PRO A 149 -23.23 -1.56 6.40
C PRO A 149 -22.77 -0.47 5.41
N ASP A 150 -21.47 -0.42 5.12
CA ASP A 150 -20.88 0.54 4.17
C ASP A 150 -21.01 0.04 2.73
N ALA A 151 -21.66 0.85 1.87
CA ALA A 151 -21.92 0.49 0.46
C ALA A 151 -20.62 0.37 -0.37
N ALA A 152 -19.61 1.19 -0.08
CA ALA A 152 -18.34 1.13 -0.80
C ALA A 152 -17.55 -0.13 -0.44
N VAL A 153 -17.64 -0.58 0.82
CA VAL A 153 -17.05 -1.85 1.26
C VAL A 153 -17.75 -3.03 0.59
N ARG A 154 -19.11 -3.03 0.57
CA ARG A 154 -19.86 -4.10 -0.12
C ARG A 154 -19.47 -4.20 -1.60
N ALA A 155 -19.46 -3.06 -2.31
CA ALA A 155 -19.06 -3.05 -3.71
C ALA A 155 -17.66 -3.58 -3.93
N ALA A 156 -16.68 -3.13 -3.12
CA ALA A 156 -15.31 -3.63 -3.18
C ALA A 156 -15.19 -5.12 -2.83
N ALA A 157 -16.05 -5.64 -1.93
CA ALA A 157 -16.08 -7.06 -1.58
C ALA A 157 -16.61 -7.92 -2.74
N TYR A 158 -17.66 -7.46 -3.45
CA TYR A 158 -18.13 -8.13 -4.67
C TYR A 158 -17.02 -8.17 -5.74
N ASP A 159 -16.35 -7.05 -6.00
CA ASP A 159 -15.24 -6.98 -6.95
C ASP A 159 -14.09 -7.93 -6.56
N ALA A 160 -13.85 -8.09 -5.26
CA ALA A 160 -12.76 -8.91 -4.75
C ALA A 160 -13.03 -10.43 -4.88
N LEU A 161 -14.29 -10.87 -4.94
CA LEU A 161 -14.65 -12.29 -5.05
C LEU A 161 -13.95 -12.99 -6.21
N ALA A 162 -13.87 -12.35 -7.38
CA ALA A 162 -13.22 -12.90 -8.56
C ALA A 162 -11.73 -13.24 -8.34
N GLY A 163 -11.08 -12.53 -7.40
CA GLY A 163 -9.67 -12.75 -7.06
C GLY A 163 -9.43 -13.75 -5.93
N VAL A 164 -10.41 -13.95 -5.02
CA VAL A 164 -10.21 -14.74 -3.81
C VAL A 164 -11.03 -16.04 -3.77
N ALA A 165 -12.15 -16.10 -4.49
CA ALA A 165 -12.99 -17.29 -4.48
C ALA A 165 -12.26 -18.50 -5.09
N SER A 166 -12.54 -19.64 -4.53
CA SER A 166 -11.98 -20.94 -4.91
C SER A 166 -13.10 -21.94 -5.18
N PRO A 167 -12.85 -23.13 -5.76
CA PRO A 167 -13.87 -24.14 -5.96
C PRO A 167 -14.64 -24.54 -4.69
N LYS A 168 -14.04 -24.36 -3.52
CA LYS A 168 -14.70 -24.62 -2.22
C LYS A 168 -15.85 -23.66 -1.92
N ASP A 169 -15.82 -22.48 -2.54
CA ASP A 169 -16.79 -21.41 -2.29
C ASP A 169 -17.96 -21.46 -3.26
N PHE A 170 -18.04 -22.48 -4.13
CA PHE A 170 -19.04 -22.58 -5.20
C PHE A 170 -20.48 -22.51 -4.68
N GLU A 171 -20.82 -23.24 -3.63
CA GLU A 171 -22.16 -23.19 -3.02
C GLU A 171 -22.50 -21.79 -2.52
N ARG A 172 -21.56 -21.13 -1.86
CA ARG A 172 -21.74 -19.74 -1.36
C ARG A 172 -21.94 -18.74 -2.50
N LEU A 173 -21.28 -18.97 -3.64
CA LEU A 173 -21.46 -18.12 -4.83
C LEU A 173 -22.85 -18.35 -5.45
N CYS A 174 -23.35 -19.59 -5.48
CA CYS A 174 -24.72 -19.88 -5.92
C CYS A 174 -25.76 -19.20 -5.00
N ASP A 175 -25.58 -19.30 -3.68
CA ASP A 175 -26.45 -18.64 -2.70
C ASP A 175 -26.47 -17.11 -2.87
N LEU A 176 -25.35 -16.51 -3.26
CA LEU A 176 -25.27 -15.07 -3.56
C LEU A 176 -26.06 -14.71 -4.81
N LEU A 177 -26.01 -15.55 -5.86
CA LEU A 177 -26.78 -15.33 -7.08
C LEU A 177 -28.30 -15.37 -6.80
N ASP A 178 -28.74 -16.29 -5.96
CA ASP A 178 -30.15 -16.42 -5.58
C ASP A 178 -30.66 -15.25 -4.73
N LYS A 179 -29.76 -14.61 -3.96
CA LYS A 179 -30.08 -13.50 -3.06
C LYS A 179 -29.81 -12.13 -3.65
N ALA A 180 -29.08 -12.07 -4.77
CA ALA A 180 -28.65 -10.78 -5.33
C ALA A 180 -29.83 -9.93 -5.79
N GLN A 181 -29.84 -8.67 -5.38
CA GLN A 181 -30.69 -7.65 -5.96
C GLN A 181 -30.12 -7.19 -7.32
N GLU A 182 -30.94 -6.57 -8.15
CA GLU A 182 -30.60 -6.22 -9.54
C GLU A 182 -29.30 -5.38 -9.69
N ALA A 183 -28.97 -4.59 -8.68
CA ALA A 183 -27.72 -3.82 -8.62
C ALA A 183 -26.47 -4.71 -8.38
N ASP A 184 -26.64 -5.81 -7.66
CA ASP A 184 -25.56 -6.72 -7.29
C ASP A 184 -25.29 -7.75 -8.39
N VAL A 185 -26.33 -8.11 -9.18
CA VAL A 185 -26.21 -9.03 -10.32
C VAL A 185 -25.21 -8.53 -11.36
N LYS A 186 -25.17 -7.23 -11.62
CA LYS A 186 -24.20 -6.63 -12.56
C LYS A 186 -22.74 -6.77 -12.09
N ALA A 187 -22.50 -6.70 -10.79
CA ALA A 187 -21.17 -6.86 -10.21
C ALA A 187 -20.71 -8.35 -10.20
N LEU A 188 -21.68 -9.29 -10.17
CA LEU A 188 -21.40 -10.72 -10.21
C LEU A 188 -21.20 -11.27 -11.63
N GLN A 189 -21.68 -10.55 -12.66
CA GLN A 189 -21.60 -10.96 -14.06
C GLN A 189 -20.41 -10.39 -14.83
N ALA A 190 -19.65 -9.44 -14.25
CA ALA A 190 -18.48 -8.79 -14.85
C ALA A 190 -17.18 -9.53 -14.53
#